data_eb6e84b5e730d4afae731d104bd1eae1
#
_entry.id   eb6e84b5e730d4afae731d104bd1eae1
#
_cell.length_a   1.000
_cell.length_b   1.000
_cell.length_c   1.000
_cell.angle_alpha   90.00
_cell.angle_beta   90.00
_cell.angle_gamma   90.00
#
_symmetry.space_group_name_H-M   'P 1'
#
loop_
_entity.id
_entity.type
_entity.pdbx_description
1 polymer ?
#
loop_
_entity_poly.entity_id
_entity_poly.type
_entity_poly.pdbx_seq_one_letter_code
_entity_poly.pdbx_strand_id
1 'polypeptide(L)' 'MLKLLIENKNVTMKKEYLFNTVWGSDSNSEIQTLTVHIKWLREKIEEEPKKPKHIITEWGVGYRFE' A
#
# COMPACT_ATOMS: atom_id res chain seq x y z
N MET A 1 -6.90 -1.24 -4.38
CA MET A 1 -5.57 -1.49 -3.76
C MET A 1 -5.63 -2.43 -2.57
N LEU A 2 -6.59 -2.27 -1.68
CA LEU A 2 -6.69 -3.16 -0.51
C LEU A 2 -6.88 -4.63 -0.92
N LYS A 3 -7.72 -4.87 -1.92
CA LYS A 3 -7.92 -6.23 -2.42
C LYS A 3 -6.61 -6.86 -2.90
N LEU A 4 -5.80 -6.09 -3.61
CA LEU A 4 -4.51 -6.56 -4.11
C LEU A 4 -3.57 -6.94 -2.95
N LEU A 5 -3.55 -6.10 -1.92
CA LEU A 5 -2.72 -6.37 -0.74
C LEU A 5 -3.17 -7.65 -0.03
N ILE A 6 -4.48 -7.83 0.14
CA ILE A 6 -5.04 -9.00 0.81
C ILE A 6 -4.76 -10.27 0.02
N GLU A 7 -4.91 -10.23 -1.29
CA GLU A 7 -4.64 -11.38 -2.16
C GLU A 7 -3.19 -11.82 -2.11
N ASN A 8 -2.28 -10.89 -1.77
CA ASN A 8 -0.86 -11.15 -1.65
C ASN A 8 -0.39 -11.05 -0.21
N LYS A 9 -1.23 -11.49 0.72
CA LYS A 9 -0.93 -11.45 2.15
C LYS A 9 0.43 -12.08 2.45
N ASN A 10 1.18 -11.41 3.33
CA ASN A 10 2.53 -11.82 3.77
C ASN A 10 3.61 -11.69 2.69
N VAL A 11 3.29 -11.08 1.55
CA VAL A 11 4.26 -10.81 0.49
C VAL A 11 4.50 -9.31 0.42
N THR A 12 5.75 -8.89 0.51
CA THR A 12 6.12 -7.48 0.36
C THR A 12 6.06 -7.10 -1.11
N MET A 13 5.24 -6.10 -1.42
CA MET A 13 5.09 -5.61 -2.79
C MET A 13 5.78 -4.26 -2.93
N LYS A 14 6.58 -4.12 -3.99
CA LYS A 14 7.31 -2.88 -4.27
C LYS A 14 6.34 -1.74 -4.55
N LYS A 15 6.73 -0.54 -4.16
CA LYS A 15 5.92 0.67 -4.37
C LYS A 15 5.55 0.85 -5.83
N GLU A 16 6.51 0.69 -6.72
CA GLU A 16 6.30 0.84 -8.17
C GLU A 16 5.31 -0.19 -8.69
N TYR A 17 5.40 -1.42 -8.20
CA TYR A 17 4.48 -2.47 -8.61
C TYR A 17 3.05 -2.14 -8.18
N LEU A 18 2.87 -1.73 -6.93
CA LEU A 18 1.55 -1.34 -6.43
C LEU A 18 0.99 -0.17 -7.22
N PHE A 19 1.81 0.85 -7.43
CA PHE A 19 1.40 2.05 -8.14
C PHE A 19 0.98 1.71 -9.58
N ASN A 20 1.83 0.99 -10.30
CA ASN A 20 1.55 0.64 -11.70
C ASN A 20 0.35 -0.29 -11.83
N THR A 21 0.14 -1.19 -10.89
CA THR A 21 -0.98 -2.13 -10.95
C THR A 21 -2.32 -1.42 -10.71
N VAL A 22 -2.34 -0.44 -9.83
CA VAL A 22 -3.57 0.28 -9.46
C VAL A 22 -3.85 1.45 -10.40
N TRP A 23 -2.85 2.25 -10.70
CA TRP A 23 -3.01 3.46 -11.51
C TRP A 23 -2.58 3.30 -12.96
N GLY A 24 -1.70 2.34 -13.25
CA GLY A 24 -1.17 2.13 -14.59
C GLY A 24 0.12 2.91 -14.82
N SER A 25 0.98 2.35 -15.69
CA SER A 25 2.28 2.96 -15.99
C SER A 25 2.16 4.29 -16.73
N ASP A 26 1.03 4.54 -17.39
CA ASP A 26 0.79 5.77 -18.14
C ASP A 26 0.09 6.85 -17.31
N SER A 27 -0.09 6.59 -16.02
CA SER A 27 -0.75 7.55 -15.14
C SER A 27 0.11 8.79 -14.94
N ASN A 28 -0.54 9.96 -14.91
CA ASN A 28 0.12 11.21 -14.57
C ASN A 28 0.23 11.42 -13.06
N SER A 29 -0.30 10.49 -12.27
CA SER A 29 -0.23 10.56 -10.82
C SER A 29 1.20 10.29 -10.34
N GLU A 30 1.59 10.98 -9.29
CA GLU A 30 2.90 10.76 -8.66
C GLU A 30 2.83 9.58 -7.70
N ILE A 31 3.98 8.93 -7.47
CA ILE A 31 4.05 7.81 -6.54
C ILE A 31 3.64 8.21 -5.12
N GLN A 32 3.71 9.49 -4.78
CA GLN A 32 3.25 10.01 -3.49
C GLN A 32 1.75 9.75 -3.28
N THR A 33 0.99 9.63 -4.36
CA THR A 33 -0.42 9.26 -4.30
C THR A 33 -0.62 7.91 -3.60
N LEU A 34 0.30 6.98 -3.83
CA LEU A 34 0.27 5.68 -3.16
C LEU A 34 0.35 5.85 -1.63
N THR A 35 1.28 6.68 -1.17
CA THR A 35 1.46 6.92 0.26
C THR A 35 0.17 7.46 0.90
N VAL A 36 -0.50 8.39 0.23
CA VAL A 36 -1.77 8.95 0.71
C VAL A 36 -2.85 7.87 0.78
N HIS A 37 -2.96 7.03 -0.24
CA HIS A 37 -3.94 5.95 -0.24
C HIS A 37 -3.67 4.92 0.84
N ILE A 38 -2.41 4.61 1.10
CA ILE A 38 -2.04 3.71 2.21
C ILE A 38 -2.49 4.31 3.54
N LYS A 39 -2.28 5.61 3.73
CA LYS A 39 -2.73 6.31 4.92
C LYS A 39 -4.24 6.18 5.10
N TRP A 40 -5.01 6.41 4.03
CA TRP A 40 -6.46 6.32 4.08
C TRP A 40 -6.92 4.89 4.39
N LEU A 41 -6.26 3.88 3.81
CA LEU A 41 -6.59 2.49 4.10
C LEU A 41 -6.33 2.17 5.57
N ARG A 42 -5.22 2.64 6.11
CA ARG A 42 -4.91 2.44 7.52
C ARG A 42 -5.97 3.07 8.43
N GLU A 43 -6.44 4.26 8.08
CA GLU A 43 -7.49 4.92 8.85
C GLU A 43 -8.78 4.11 8.87
N LYS A 44 -9.03 3.32 7.82
CA LYS A 44 -10.25 2.52 7.71
C LYS A 44 -10.16 1.16 8.39
N ILE A 45 -9.01 0.53 8.36
CA ILE A 45 -8.88 -0.87 8.80
C ILE A 45 -8.03 -1.07 10.05
N GLU A 46 -7.16 -0.12 10.37
CA GLU A 46 -6.30 -0.24 11.55
C GLU A 46 -6.97 0.38 12.76
N GLU A 47 -6.84 -0.27 13.89
CA GLU A 47 -7.31 0.26 15.15
C GLU A 47 -6.56 1.54 15.52
N GLU A 48 -5.23 1.52 15.33
CA GLU A 48 -4.36 2.68 15.49
C GLU A 48 -3.56 2.87 14.22
N PRO A 49 -3.99 3.77 13.30
CA PRO A 49 -3.30 3.95 12.03
C PRO A 49 -1.82 4.30 12.16
N LYS A 50 -1.41 4.92 13.25
CA LYS A 50 -0.01 5.26 13.49
C LYS A 50 0.82 4.07 13.93
N LYS A 51 0.17 2.98 14.35
CA LYS A 51 0.82 1.72 14.73
C LYS A 51 0.16 0.58 13.99
N PRO A 52 0.29 0.53 12.66
CA PRO A 52 -0.44 -0.44 11.85
C PRO A 52 0.00 -1.87 12.15
N LYS A 53 -0.98 -2.78 12.21
CA LYS A 53 -0.74 -4.21 12.41
C LYS A 53 -0.98 -4.99 11.13
N HIS A 54 -1.71 -4.42 10.17
CA HIS A 54 -2.10 -5.12 8.94
C HIS A 54 -1.31 -4.62 7.74
N ILE A 55 -1.30 -3.30 7.51
CA ILE A 55 -0.55 -2.73 6.40
C ILE A 55 0.81 -2.28 6.92
N ILE A 56 1.82 -3.10 6.70
CA ILE A 56 3.16 -2.88 7.23
C ILE A 56 4.04 -2.23 6.16
N THR A 57 4.80 -1.21 6.55
CA THR A 57 5.77 -0.57 5.68
C THR A 57 7.09 -1.32 5.75
N GLU A 58 7.57 -1.78 4.58
CA GLU A 58 8.94 -2.28 4.46
C GLU A 58 9.77 -1.13 3.91
N TRP A 59 10.52 -0.48 4.78
CA TRP A 59 11.27 0.73 4.44
C TRP A 59 12.26 0.46 3.30
N GLY A 60 12.18 1.31 2.28
CA GLY A 60 13.03 1.19 1.10
C GLY A 60 12.55 0.17 0.08
N VAL A 61 11.48 -0.57 0.37
CA VAL A 61 10.95 -1.59 -0.55
C VAL A 61 9.51 -1.30 -0.93
N GLY A 62 8.59 -1.37 0.02
CA GLY A 62 7.18 -1.18 -0.27
C GLY A 62 6.29 -1.50 0.93
N TYR A 63 5.21 -2.22 0.68
CA TYR A 63 4.22 -2.52 1.69
C TYR A 63 3.85 -3.99 1.70
N ARG A 64 3.45 -4.48 2.87
CA ARG A 64 3.03 -5.87 3.06
C ARG A 64 1.76 -5.90 3.91
N PHE A 65 0.79 -6.69 3.51
CA PHE A 65 -0.41 -6.95 4.31
C PHE A 65 -0.20 -8.17 5.19
N GLU A 66 -0.47 -8.04 6.48
CA GLU A 66 -0.37 -9.15 7.43
C GLU A 66 -1.68 -9.46 8.12
#